data_3a84d119790945c5eda9db32ed25e89a
#
_entry.id   3a84d119790945c5eda9db32ed25e89a
#
_cell.length_a   1.000
_cell.length_b   1.000
_cell.length_c   1.000
_cell.angle_alpha   90.00
_cell.angle_beta   90.00
_cell.angle_gamma   90.00
#
_symmetry.space_group_name_H-M   'P 1'
#
loop_
_entity.id
_entity.type
_entity.pdbx_description
1 polymer ?
#
loop_
_entity_poly.entity_id
_entity_poly.type
_entity_poly.pdbx_seq_one_letter_code
_entity_poly.pdbx_strand_id
1 'polypeptide(L)'
;MLSPAPISSQEVKGERLKIEGEGVISVPMAIATDMGTSEELMLTLGTRLPNYAHGTFEVLGKQYLIDPTCVPQPISNSHNVCDIAQTLLNAPYLWGGKNAMGMDCSGFTQVVYATQGINLLRNAREQMTQGELVPSLAEVQPGDLAFFDHADRDPKATNISHVGLLLSPTEIIHCSGCVHIDTIDEQGIHLPDGELTHHLVQIKRYL
;
A
#
# COMPACT_ATOMS: atom_id res chain seq x y z
N MET A 1 29.77 -26.39 9.29
CA MET A 1 28.39 -25.92 9.18
C MET A 1 28.17 -24.90 10.27
N LEU A 2 28.14 -23.59 9.90
CA LEU A 2 27.88 -22.51 10.83
C LEU A 2 26.39 -22.22 10.76
N SER A 3 25.67 -22.43 11.87
CA SER A 3 24.27 -21.96 12.03
C SER A 3 24.21 -20.45 11.93
N PRO A 4 23.26 -19.87 11.18
CA PRO A 4 23.05 -18.45 11.22
C PRO A 4 22.55 -18.04 12.62
N ALA A 5 23.11 -16.96 13.15
CA ALA A 5 22.69 -16.37 14.43
C ALA A 5 21.22 -15.90 14.33
N PRO A 6 20.44 -16.00 15.42
CA PRO A 6 19.06 -15.49 15.42
C PRO A 6 19.08 -13.97 15.22
N ILE A 7 18.32 -13.51 14.24
CA ILE A 7 18.04 -12.08 14.03
C ILE A 7 17.25 -11.62 15.25
N SER A 8 17.85 -10.70 16.02
CA SER A 8 17.16 -10.08 17.15
C SER A 8 15.91 -9.34 16.63
N SER A 9 14.80 -9.53 17.33
CA SER A 9 13.56 -8.78 17.12
C SER A 9 13.75 -7.31 17.49
N GLN A 10 14.46 -6.54 16.66
CA GLN A 10 14.32 -5.10 16.65
C GLN A 10 13.04 -4.79 15.88
N GLU A 11 12.12 -4.08 16.52
CA GLU A 11 10.95 -3.49 15.88
C GLU A 11 11.40 -2.71 14.65
N VAL A 12 11.14 -3.27 13.46
CA VAL A 12 11.40 -2.57 12.21
C VAL A 12 10.25 -1.57 12.04
N LYS A 13 10.40 -0.37 12.61
CA LYS A 13 9.61 0.79 12.19
C LYS A 13 9.75 0.85 10.68
N GLY A 14 8.63 1.01 9.96
CA GLY A 14 8.67 1.20 8.51
C GLY A 14 9.70 2.28 8.19
N GLU A 15 10.87 1.90 7.64
CA GLU A 15 11.91 2.87 7.36
C GLU A 15 11.39 3.85 6.32
N ARG A 16 11.17 5.10 6.74
CA ARG A 16 11.03 6.22 5.82
C ARG A 16 12.37 6.39 5.11
N LEU A 17 12.52 5.75 3.97
CA LEU A 17 13.64 6.03 3.08
C LEU A 17 13.40 7.40 2.45
N LYS A 18 13.88 8.46 3.10
CA LYS A 18 14.15 9.74 2.42
C LYS A 18 15.35 9.51 1.51
N ILE A 19 15.07 9.10 0.28
CA ILE A 19 16.08 9.16 -0.77
C ILE A 19 15.94 10.55 -1.37
N GLU A 20 16.90 11.42 -1.10
CA GLU A 20 16.99 12.73 -1.73
C GLU A 20 17.04 12.55 -3.25
N GLY A 21 16.19 13.27 -4.00
CA GLY A 21 16.15 13.19 -5.45
C GLY A 21 15.30 12.06 -6.04
N GLU A 22 14.44 11.39 -5.26
CA GLU A 22 13.42 10.48 -5.81
C GLU A 22 12.04 11.15 -5.90
N GLY A 23 11.40 11.00 -7.07
CA GLY A 23 9.97 11.24 -7.24
C GLY A 23 9.19 9.93 -7.08
N VAL A 24 7.90 10.02 -6.77
CA VAL A 24 6.98 8.88 -6.74
C VAL A 24 5.71 9.23 -7.48
N ILE A 25 5.28 8.36 -8.40
CA ILE A 25 4.01 8.53 -9.12
C ILE A 25 2.86 8.40 -8.13
N SER A 26 1.99 9.41 -8.08
CA SER A 26 0.84 9.47 -7.17
C SER A 26 -0.52 9.41 -7.88
N VAL A 27 -0.52 9.16 -9.19
CA VAL A 27 -1.73 8.93 -10.00
C VAL A 27 -1.78 7.48 -10.46
N PRO A 28 -2.97 6.92 -10.74
CA PRO A 28 -3.10 5.52 -11.18
C PRO A 28 -2.22 5.16 -12.37
N MET A 29 -2.13 6.06 -13.37
CA MET A 29 -1.25 5.92 -14.54
C MET A 29 -0.71 7.28 -14.97
N ALA A 30 0.54 7.29 -15.44
CA ALA A 30 1.21 8.44 -16.03
C ALA A 30 2.01 8.00 -17.26
N ILE A 31 2.22 8.93 -18.20
CA ILE A 31 3.08 8.72 -19.37
C ILE A 31 4.33 9.59 -19.22
N ALA A 32 5.48 8.97 -19.38
CA ALA A 32 6.76 9.67 -19.52
C ALA A 32 7.29 9.51 -20.95
N THR A 33 7.94 10.54 -21.46
CA THR A 33 8.49 10.56 -22.82
C THR A 33 10.02 10.52 -22.79
N ASP A 34 10.63 9.58 -23.47
CA ASP A 34 12.08 9.53 -23.69
C ASP A 34 12.53 10.76 -24.48
N MET A 35 13.41 11.58 -23.91
CA MET A 35 13.85 12.84 -24.49
C MET A 35 14.75 12.65 -25.71
N GLY A 36 15.33 11.46 -25.90
CA GLY A 36 16.19 11.14 -27.05
C GLY A 36 15.43 10.51 -28.22
N THR A 37 14.40 9.69 -27.95
CA THR A 37 13.70 8.92 -29.00
C THR A 37 12.24 9.33 -29.17
N SER A 38 11.68 10.09 -28.25
CA SER A 38 10.24 10.41 -28.18
C SER A 38 9.34 9.18 -27.92
N GLU A 39 9.91 8.05 -27.53
CA GLU A 39 9.13 6.88 -27.13
C GLU A 39 8.42 7.13 -25.79
N GLU A 40 7.24 6.56 -25.65
CA GLU A 40 6.44 6.68 -24.43
C GLU A 40 6.69 5.51 -23.48
N LEU A 41 6.79 5.81 -22.18
CA LEU A 41 6.89 4.86 -21.10
C LEU A 41 5.67 5.03 -20.17
N MET A 42 4.86 3.99 -20.02
CA MET A 42 3.75 3.98 -19.09
C MET A 42 4.26 3.66 -17.68
N LEU A 43 3.90 4.51 -16.73
CA LEU A 43 4.22 4.40 -15.31
C LEU A 43 2.94 4.31 -14.49
N THR A 44 3.01 3.62 -13.36
CA THR A 44 1.84 3.41 -12.49
C THR A 44 2.09 3.93 -11.08
N LEU A 45 1.02 4.10 -10.32
CA LEU A 45 1.04 4.53 -8.92
C LEU A 45 2.13 3.80 -8.12
N GLY A 46 2.85 4.53 -7.31
CA GLY A 46 3.93 4.00 -6.46
C GLY A 46 5.26 3.74 -7.20
N THR A 47 5.34 3.99 -8.53
CA THR A 47 6.60 3.91 -9.26
C THR A 47 7.57 4.99 -8.79
N ARG A 48 8.79 4.59 -8.45
CA ARG A 48 9.87 5.50 -8.05
C ARG A 48 10.62 5.99 -9.28
N LEU A 49 10.93 7.28 -9.29
CA LEU A 49 11.65 7.98 -10.35
C LEU A 49 13.02 8.40 -9.85
N PRO A 50 14.08 7.68 -10.22
CA PRO A 50 15.45 8.02 -9.81
C PRO A 50 15.87 9.38 -10.36
N ASN A 51 16.63 10.15 -9.56
CA ASN A 51 17.15 11.46 -9.94
C ASN A 51 16.07 12.45 -10.44
N TYR A 52 14.86 12.35 -9.87
CA TYR A 52 13.74 13.21 -10.27
C TYR A 52 14.00 14.67 -9.92
N ALA A 53 13.91 15.52 -10.92
CA ALA A 53 14.01 16.97 -10.77
C ALA A 53 13.16 17.68 -11.84
N HIS A 54 12.28 18.58 -11.41
CA HIS A 54 11.53 19.50 -12.31
C HIS A 54 10.82 18.82 -13.49
N GLY A 55 10.23 17.64 -13.26
CA GLY A 55 9.52 16.89 -14.30
C GLY A 55 10.41 15.99 -15.16
N THR A 56 11.68 15.83 -14.81
CA THR A 56 12.59 14.90 -15.49
C THR A 56 13.14 13.85 -14.52
N PHE A 57 13.48 12.66 -15.03
CA PHE A 57 14.14 11.60 -14.29
C PHE A 57 15.02 10.75 -15.22
N GLU A 58 15.90 9.95 -14.64
CA GLU A 58 16.84 9.13 -15.42
C GLU A 58 16.72 7.64 -15.05
N VAL A 59 16.62 6.80 -16.08
CA VAL A 59 16.65 5.34 -15.95
C VAL A 59 17.55 4.76 -17.04
N LEU A 60 18.54 3.94 -16.62
CA LEU A 60 19.45 3.23 -17.52
C LEU A 60 20.17 4.15 -18.55
N GLY A 61 20.54 5.35 -18.12
CA GLY A 61 21.23 6.34 -18.97
C GLY A 61 20.32 7.07 -19.96
N LYS A 62 18.99 6.87 -19.88
CA LYS A 62 17.99 7.60 -20.67
C LYS A 62 17.29 8.63 -19.77
N GLN A 63 17.08 9.82 -20.32
CA GLN A 63 16.30 10.88 -19.66
C GLN A 63 14.86 10.89 -20.16
N TYR A 64 13.93 11.00 -19.22
CA TYR A 64 12.49 11.04 -19.47
C TYR A 64 11.89 12.33 -18.96
N LEU A 65 10.93 12.86 -19.71
CA LEU A 65 10.07 13.98 -19.30
C LEU A 65 8.72 13.42 -18.83
N ILE A 66 8.21 13.93 -17.73
CA ILE A 66 6.88 13.59 -17.18
C ILE A 66 6.19 14.84 -16.66
N ASP A 67 4.86 14.86 -16.71
CA ASP A 67 4.07 15.93 -16.08
C ASP A 67 4.36 15.96 -14.57
N PRO A 68 4.87 17.08 -14.02
CA PRO A 68 5.16 17.20 -12.60
C PRO A 68 3.93 17.01 -11.69
N THR A 69 2.71 17.20 -12.20
CA THR A 69 1.48 16.98 -11.41
C THR A 69 1.28 15.51 -11.05
N CYS A 70 1.89 14.59 -11.81
CA CYS A 70 1.89 13.15 -11.49
C CYS A 70 2.84 12.77 -10.35
N VAL A 71 3.72 13.70 -9.93
CA VAL A 71 4.79 13.50 -8.94
C VAL A 71 4.76 14.62 -7.89
N PRO A 72 3.68 14.74 -7.12
CA PRO A 72 3.61 15.76 -6.08
C PRO A 72 4.71 15.55 -5.05
N GLN A 73 5.19 16.65 -4.46
CA GLN A 73 6.16 16.57 -3.37
C GLN A 73 5.55 15.81 -2.19
N PRO A 74 6.35 15.06 -1.42
CA PRO A 74 5.83 14.20 -0.38
C PRO A 74 4.97 14.99 0.61
N ILE A 75 3.70 14.66 0.63
CA ILE A 75 2.73 15.21 1.57
C ILE A 75 2.62 14.18 2.70
N SER A 76 3.13 14.51 3.86
CA SER A 76 3.12 13.63 5.02
C SER A 76 1.85 13.83 5.86
N ASN A 77 0.68 13.51 5.31
CA ASN A 77 -0.53 13.46 6.12
C ASN A 77 -1.43 12.27 5.76
N SER A 78 -2.12 11.74 6.75
CA SER A 78 -3.00 10.57 6.62
C SER A 78 -4.15 10.75 5.62
N HIS A 79 -4.64 11.98 5.43
CA HIS A 79 -5.72 12.25 4.47
C HIS A 79 -5.32 11.95 3.03
N ASN A 80 -4.07 12.26 2.66
CA ASN A 80 -3.62 11.98 1.31
C ASN A 80 -3.55 10.47 1.00
N VAL A 81 -3.22 9.62 1.97
CA VAL A 81 -3.16 8.16 1.75
C VAL A 81 -4.54 7.56 1.45
N CYS A 82 -5.59 8.04 2.10
CA CYS A 82 -6.96 7.63 1.84
C CYS A 82 -7.46 8.11 0.47
N ASP A 83 -7.16 9.36 0.11
CA ASP A 83 -7.54 9.93 -1.19
C ASP A 83 -6.89 9.15 -2.33
N ILE A 84 -5.59 8.84 -2.20
CA ILE A 84 -4.86 8.03 -3.18
C ILE A 84 -5.46 6.62 -3.27
N ALA A 85 -5.76 5.98 -2.14
CA ALA A 85 -6.37 4.65 -2.12
C ALA A 85 -7.71 4.63 -2.90
N GLN A 86 -8.53 5.67 -2.74
CA GLN A 86 -9.82 5.80 -3.43
C GLN A 86 -9.68 6.00 -4.96
N THR A 87 -8.56 6.54 -5.46
CA THR A 87 -8.33 6.61 -6.91
C THR A 87 -8.20 5.25 -7.58
N LEU A 88 -7.97 4.20 -6.80
CA LEU A 88 -7.83 2.81 -7.26
C LEU A 88 -9.14 2.00 -7.20
N LEU A 89 -10.25 2.61 -6.80
CA LEU A 89 -11.56 1.92 -6.78
C LEU A 89 -11.84 1.23 -8.11
N ASN A 90 -12.35 -0.01 -8.04
CA ASN A 90 -12.62 -0.91 -9.16
C ASN A 90 -11.38 -1.47 -9.89
N ALA A 91 -10.15 -1.17 -9.45
CA ALA A 91 -8.97 -1.85 -9.97
C ALA A 91 -9.09 -3.37 -9.71
N PRO A 92 -8.86 -4.24 -10.72
CA PRO A 92 -9.10 -5.67 -10.59
C PRO A 92 -8.08 -6.35 -9.67
N TYR A 93 -8.52 -7.41 -9.00
CA TYR A 93 -7.61 -8.27 -8.24
C TYR A 93 -6.74 -9.10 -9.18
N LEU A 94 -5.43 -9.09 -8.91
CA LEU A 94 -4.47 -9.97 -9.55
C LEU A 94 -3.46 -10.45 -8.51
N TRP A 95 -3.41 -11.76 -8.26
CA TRP A 95 -2.44 -12.34 -7.34
C TRP A 95 -1.00 -11.96 -7.74
N GLY A 96 -0.24 -11.38 -6.83
CA GLY A 96 1.11 -10.89 -7.07
C GLY A 96 1.17 -9.51 -7.75
N GLY A 97 0.05 -8.94 -8.15
CA GLY A 97 -0.03 -7.64 -8.83
C GLY A 97 0.27 -6.46 -7.91
N LYS A 98 0.79 -5.37 -8.48
CA LYS A 98 1.18 -4.13 -7.78
C LYS A 98 0.99 -2.89 -8.66
N ASN A 99 -0.06 -2.83 -9.45
CA ASN A 99 -0.36 -1.67 -10.29
C ASN A 99 -1.87 -1.54 -10.55
N ALA A 100 -2.31 -0.40 -11.07
CA ALA A 100 -3.72 -0.11 -11.29
C ALA A 100 -4.42 -1.08 -12.29
N MET A 101 -3.66 -1.82 -13.11
CA MET A 101 -4.19 -2.83 -14.03
C MET A 101 -4.44 -4.19 -13.36
N GLY A 102 -3.94 -4.37 -12.14
CA GLY A 102 -4.17 -5.54 -11.31
C GLY A 102 -3.26 -5.53 -10.07
N MET A 103 -3.87 -5.76 -8.91
CA MET A 103 -3.16 -5.78 -7.63
C MET A 103 -3.77 -6.81 -6.68
N ASP A 104 -2.96 -7.35 -5.77
CA ASP A 104 -3.48 -8.09 -4.62
C ASP A 104 -3.63 -7.15 -3.40
N CYS A 105 -4.16 -7.66 -2.30
CA CYS A 105 -4.44 -6.86 -1.09
C CYS A 105 -3.19 -6.15 -0.54
N SER A 106 -2.08 -6.85 -0.44
CA SER A 106 -0.82 -6.28 0.05
C SER A 106 -0.09 -5.44 -1.00
N GLY A 107 -0.27 -5.74 -2.29
CA GLY A 107 0.19 -4.90 -3.40
C GLY A 107 -0.53 -3.56 -3.44
N PHE A 108 -1.83 -3.53 -3.18
CA PHE A 108 -2.62 -2.32 -3.03
C PHE A 108 -2.05 -1.41 -1.91
N THR A 109 -1.88 -1.94 -0.71
CA THR A 109 -1.31 -1.15 0.39
C THR A 109 0.12 -0.69 0.11
N GLN A 110 0.95 -1.53 -0.53
CA GLN A 110 2.31 -1.16 -0.91
C GLN A 110 2.37 0.05 -1.84
N VAL A 111 1.57 0.09 -2.91
CA VAL A 111 1.62 1.20 -3.89
C VAL A 111 1.06 2.48 -3.30
N VAL A 112 0.03 2.40 -2.46
CA VAL A 112 -0.54 3.54 -1.76
C VAL A 112 0.47 4.14 -0.78
N TYR A 113 1.09 3.32 0.05
CA TYR A 113 2.08 3.80 1.04
C TYR A 113 3.41 4.24 0.43
N ALA A 114 3.78 3.70 -0.74
CA ALA A 114 4.96 4.17 -1.48
C ALA A 114 4.88 5.67 -1.83
N THR A 115 3.67 6.20 -2.07
CA THR A 115 3.47 7.64 -2.33
C THR A 115 3.79 8.52 -1.12
N GLN A 116 3.80 7.95 0.08
CA GLN A 116 4.17 8.61 1.34
C GLN A 116 5.65 8.37 1.70
N GLY A 117 6.42 7.74 0.81
CA GLY A 117 7.80 7.35 1.07
C GLY A 117 7.94 6.20 2.06
N ILE A 118 6.87 5.46 2.35
CA ILE A 118 6.88 4.31 3.25
C ILE A 118 6.97 3.02 2.46
N ASN A 119 7.97 2.19 2.76
CA ASN A 119 8.15 0.87 2.16
C ASN A 119 7.51 -0.20 3.01
N LEU A 120 6.38 -0.72 2.56
CA LEU A 120 5.78 -1.90 3.14
C LEU A 120 6.42 -3.17 2.56
N LEU A 121 6.55 -4.21 3.38
CA LEU A 121 6.97 -5.54 2.94
C LEU A 121 5.95 -6.15 1.97
N ARG A 122 6.34 -7.23 1.26
CA ARG A 122 5.52 -7.71 0.14
C ARG A 122 4.18 -8.31 0.55
N ASN A 123 4.17 -9.16 1.56
CA ASN A 123 2.98 -9.93 1.93
C ASN A 123 2.27 -9.31 3.15
N ALA A 124 0.96 -9.46 3.25
CA ALA A 124 0.17 -8.96 4.39
C ALA A 124 0.75 -9.42 5.74
N ARG A 125 1.15 -10.69 5.86
CA ARG A 125 1.77 -11.24 7.07
C ARG A 125 3.07 -10.53 7.45
N GLU A 126 3.88 -10.14 6.46
CA GLU A 126 5.13 -9.41 6.68
C GLU A 126 4.84 -7.94 7.03
N GLN A 127 3.88 -7.31 6.34
CA GLN A 127 3.45 -5.94 6.64
C GLN A 127 2.98 -5.80 8.09
N MET A 128 2.24 -6.78 8.62
CA MET A 128 1.79 -6.77 10.02
C MET A 128 2.94 -6.70 11.04
N THR A 129 4.16 -7.11 10.67
CA THR A 129 5.35 -7.01 11.54
C THR A 129 5.93 -5.60 11.61
N GLN A 130 5.49 -4.71 10.72
CA GLN A 130 5.90 -3.31 10.67
C GLN A 130 4.86 -2.42 11.40
N GLY A 131 5.19 -1.14 11.60
CA GLY A 131 4.28 -0.15 12.18
C GLY A 131 4.00 -0.34 13.68
N GLU A 132 3.27 0.60 14.23
CA GLU A 132 2.87 0.62 15.65
C GLU A 132 1.51 -0.03 15.83
N LEU A 133 1.32 -0.76 16.94
CA LEU A 133 0.05 -1.40 17.26
C LEU A 133 -1.03 -0.35 17.58
N VAL A 134 -2.20 -0.48 16.95
CA VAL A 134 -3.41 0.25 17.31
C VAL A 134 -4.31 -0.72 18.10
N PRO A 135 -4.65 -0.41 19.37
CA PRO A 135 -5.27 -1.39 20.27
C PRO A 135 -6.70 -1.78 19.89
N SER A 136 -7.46 -0.87 19.26
CA SER A 136 -8.88 -1.08 18.93
C SER A 136 -9.34 -0.20 17.77
N LEU A 137 -10.51 -0.53 17.19
CA LEU A 137 -11.16 0.32 16.17
C LEU A 137 -11.53 1.71 16.70
N ALA A 138 -11.74 1.88 18.00
CA ALA A 138 -12.03 3.18 18.59
C ALA A 138 -10.84 4.16 18.53
N GLU A 139 -9.61 3.66 18.40
CA GLU A 139 -8.37 4.45 18.34
C GLU A 139 -7.82 4.61 16.93
N VAL A 140 -8.54 4.08 15.92
CA VAL A 140 -8.16 4.12 14.53
C VAL A 140 -8.12 5.54 13.99
N GLN A 141 -7.13 5.81 13.16
CA GLN A 141 -7.04 6.99 12.32
C GLN A 141 -7.11 6.59 10.84
N PRO A 142 -7.68 7.46 9.97
CA PRO A 142 -7.66 7.21 8.53
C PRO A 142 -6.24 6.93 8.04
N GLY A 143 -6.08 5.84 7.30
CA GLY A 143 -4.78 5.37 6.84
C GLY A 143 -4.18 4.22 7.67
N ASP A 144 -4.68 3.87 8.85
CA ASP A 144 -4.24 2.67 9.55
C ASP A 144 -4.52 1.40 8.71
N LEU A 145 -3.67 0.39 8.81
CA LEU A 145 -3.87 -0.89 8.14
C LEU A 145 -4.45 -1.93 9.10
N ALA A 146 -5.52 -2.59 8.66
CA ALA A 146 -6.12 -3.73 9.34
C ALA A 146 -5.71 -5.04 8.67
N PHE A 147 -5.38 -6.05 9.46
CA PHE A 147 -4.88 -7.37 9.05
C PHE A 147 -5.85 -8.45 9.47
N PHE A 148 -6.07 -9.41 8.56
CA PHE A 148 -7.15 -10.38 8.70
C PHE A 148 -6.69 -11.81 8.43
N ASP A 149 -7.41 -12.75 9.05
CA ASP A 149 -7.43 -14.16 8.66
C ASP A 149 -8.76 -14.49 7.95
N HIS A 150 -8.82 -15.61 7.23
CA HIS A 150 -10.06 -16.07 6.60
C HIS A 150 -11.07 -16.57 7.64
N ALA A 151 -12.36 -16.22 7.44
CA ALA A 151 -13.45 -16.58 8.34
C ALA A 151 -13.70 -18.09 8.46
N ASP A 152 -13.27 -18.88 7.48
CA ASP A 152 -13.45 -20.35 7.42
C ASP A 152 -12.32 -21.16 8.07
N ARG A 153 -11.32 -20.50 8.65
CA ARG A 153 -10.16 -21.16 9.27
C ARG A 153 -10.27 -21.26 10.79
N ASP A 154 -9.50 -22.21 11.36
CA ASP A 154 -9.38 -22.40 12.80
C ASP A 154 -9.03 -21.07 13.51
N PRO A 155 -9.89 -20.54 14.42
CA PRO A 155 -9.63 -19.30 15.15
C PRO A 155 -8.35 -19.28 15.98
N LYS A 156 -7.69 -20.45 16.17
CA LYS A 156 -6.42 -20.59 16.90
C LYS A 156 -5.19 -20.48 16.01
N ALA A 157 -5.36 -20.54 14.70
CA ALA A 157 -4.27 -20.46 13.73
C ALA A 157 -4.29 -19.07 13.06
N THR A 158 -3.67 -18.07 13.68
CA THR A 158 -3.47 -16.74 13.09
C THR A 158 -2.58 -16.82 11.85
N ASN A 159 -3.20 -17.07 10.71
CA ASN A 159 -2.50 -17.06 9.42
C ASN A 159 -2.97 -15.85 8.60
N ILE A 160 -2.30 -14.72 8.82
CA ILE A 160 -2.63 -13.48 8.10
C ILE A 160 -2.60 -13.71 6.60
N SER A 161 -3.76 -13.54 5.98
CA SER A 161 -3.99 -13.77 4.56
C SER A 161 -4.48 -12.53 3.82
N HIS A 162 -4.96 -11.49 4.55
CA HIS A 162 -5.52 -10.30 3.96
C HIS A 162 -5.14 -9.03 4.71
N VAL A 163 -5.19 -7.89 4.01
CA VAL A 163 -4.92 -6.56 4.55
C VAL A 163 -5.78 -5.53 3.81
N GLY A 164 -6.23 -4.50 4.53
CA GLY A 164 -6.92 -3.35 3.97
C GLY A 164 -6.54 -2.07 4.72
N LEU A 165 -6.91 -0.92 4.15
CA LEU A 165 -6.66 0.41 4.67
C LEU A 165 -7.95 0.97 5.26
N LEU A 166 -7.91 1.41 6.52
CA LEU A 166 -9.05 1.96 7.23
C LEU A 166 -9.29 3.42 6.80
N LEU A 167 -10.50 3.69 6.32
CA LEU A 167 -10.97 5.04 6.02
C LEU A 167 -11.57 5.71 7.26
N SER A 168 -12.16 4.88 8.13
CA SER A 168 -12.76 5.26 9.40
C SER A 168 -12.80 4.05 10.34
N PRO A 169 -13.29 4.17 11.59
CA PRO A 169 -13.52 3.01 12.47
C PRO A 169 -14.53 1.99 11.93
N THR A 170 -15.31 2.32 10.90
CA THR A 170 -16.40 1.49 10.37
C THR A 170 -16.29 1.21 8.87
N GLU A 171 -15.27 1.75 8.18
CA GLU A 171 -15.09 1.58 6.74
C GLU A 171 -13.65 1.22 6.41
N ILE A 172 -13.50 0.25 5.52
CA ILE A 172 -12.22 -0.24 5.03
C ILE A 172 -12.21 -0.28 3.50
N ILE A 173 -11.13 0.20 2.88
CA ILE A 173 -10.85 0.01 1.47
C ILE A 173 -9.81 -1.08 1.30
N HIS A 174 -10.11 -2.09 0.51
CA HIS A 174 -9.24 -3.24 0.31
C HIS A 174 -9.41 -3.85 -1.08
N CYS A 175 -8.51 -4.75 -1.46
CA CYS A 175 -8.55 -5.44 -2.74
C CYS A 175 -8.90 -6.93 -2.56
N SER A 176 -10.18 -7.29 -2.83
CA SER A 176 -10.71 -8.65 -2.82
C SER A 176 -11.67 -8.78 -4.01
N GLY A 177 -11.28 -9.50 -5.08
CA GLY A 177 -11.95 -9.46 -6.37
C GLY A 177 -11.66 -8.18 -7.17
N CYS A 178 -11.83 -7.02 -6.56
CA CYS A 178 -11.37 -5.70 -7.02
C CYS A 178 -11.11 -4.81 -5.80
N VAL A 179 -10.61 -3.60 -6.02
CA VAL A 179 -10.54 -2.58 -4.96
C VAL A 179 -11.92 -2.01 -4.70
N HIS A 180 -12.42 -2.14 -3.47
CA HIS A 180 -13.73 -1.65 -3.04
C HIS A 180 -13.74 -1.29 -1.56
N ILE A 181 -14.84 -0.68 -1.11
CA ILE A 181 -15.05 -0.29 0.28
C ILE A 181 -16.12 -1.19 0.88
N ASP A 182 -15.81 -1.76 2.04
CA ASP A 182 -16.73 -2.56 2.84
C ASP A 182 -16.86 -2.00 4.26
N THR A 183 -17.84 -2.50 5.00
CA THR A 183 -17.99 -2.21 6.42
C THR A 183 -17.08 -3.11 7.26
N ILE A 184 -16.60 -2.56 8.38
CA ILE A 184 -15.78 -3.29 9.35
C ILE A 184 -16.30 -3.04 10.77
N ASP A 185 -16.21 -4.08 11.60
CA ASP A 185 -16.40 -4.01 13.05
C ASP A 185 -15.31 -4.81 13.78
N GLU A 186 -15.48 -4.99 15.11
CA GLU A 186 -14.57 -5.75 15.97
C GLU A 186 -14.40 -7.23 15.56
N GLN A 187 -15.30 -7.80 14.76
CA GLN A 187 -15.22 -9.16 14.24
C GLN A 187 -14.43 -9.22 12.95
N GLY A 188 -14.58 -8.20 12.09
CA GLY A 188 -13.89 -8.14 10.80
C GLY A 188 -14.68 -7.45 9.71
N ILE A 189 -14.44 -7.85 8.45
CA ILE A 189 -15.07 -7.28 7.26
C ILE A 189 -16.37 -7.99 6.96
N HIS A 190 -17.43 -7.20 6.73
CA HIS A 190 -18.75 -7.69 6.38
C HIS A 190 -19.17 -7.25 4.97
N LEU A 191 -19.78 -8.18 4.24
CA LEU A 191 -20.49 -7.86 3.01
C LEU A 191 -21.78 -7.07 3.30
N PRO A 192 -22.40 -6.43 2.28
CA PRO A 192 -23.63 -5.65 2.45
C PRO A 192 -24.82 -6.46 3.03
N ASP A 193 -24.82 -7.79 2.88
CA ASP A 193 -25.83 -8.69 3.46
C ASP A 193 -25.52 -9.11 4.91
N GLY A 194 -24.40 -8.63 5.47
CA GLY A 194 -23.94 -8.91 6.83
C GLY A 194 -23.07 -10.16 6.98
N GLU A 195 -22.74 -10.87 5.88
CA GLU A 195 -21.82 -12.01 5.94
C GLU A 195 -20.41 -11.56 6.33
N LEU A 196 -19.83 -12.18 7.36
CA LEU A 196 -18.43 -11.98 7.78
C LEU A 196 -17.49 -12.74 6.85
N THR A 197 -16.62 -12.02 6.16
CA THR A 197 -15.69 -12.61 5.17
C THR A 197 -14.25 -12.76 5.69
N HIS A 198 -13.81 -11.87 6.56
CA HIS A 198 -12.44 -11.82 7.07
C HIS A 198 -12.45 -11.46 8.55
N HIS A 199 -11.82 -12.28 9.40
CA HIS A 199 -11.69 -12.00 10.83
C HIS A 199 -10.58 -10.98 11.10
N LEU A 200 -10.90 -9.90 11.84
CA LEU A 200 -9.90 -8.91 12.28
C LEU A 200 -8.93 -9.53 13.28
N VAL A 201 -7.64 -9.41 12.98
CA VAL A 201 -6.57 -9.93 13.86
C VAL A 201 -5.81 -8.80 14.53
N GLN A 202 -5.42 -7.77 13.77
CA GLN A 202 -4.60 -6.68 14.28
C GLN A 202 -4.71 -5.43 13.42
N ILE A 203 -4.50 -4.26 14.04
CA ILE A 203 -4.43 -2.97 13.35
C ILE A 203 -3.05 -2.36 13.60
N LYS A 204 -2.47 -1.75 12.56
CA LYS A 204 -1.16 -1.09 12.60
C LYS A 204 -1.19 0.31 12.03
N ARG A 205 -0.43 1.21 12.63
CA ARG A 205 -0.20 2.59 12.18
C ARG A 205 1.21 2.75 11.64
N TYR A 206 1.34 3.45 10.52
CA TYR A 206 2.62 3.68 9.82
C TYR A 206 2.91 5.16 9.57
N LEU A 207 1.91 6.03 9.73
CA LEU A 207 1.98 7.48 9.48
C LEU A 207 2.13 8.28 10.77
#